data_3236791845975760dd7e39cffb625388
#
_entry.id   3236791845975760dd7e39cffb625388
#
_cell.length_a   1.000
_cell.length_b   1.000
_cell.length_c   1.000
_cell.angle_alpha   90.00
_cell.angle_beta   90.00
_cell.angle_gamma   90.00
#
_symmetry.space_group_name_H-M   'P 1'
#
loop_
_entity.id
_entity.type
_entity.pdbx_description
1 polymer ?
#
loop_
_entity_poly.entity_id
_entity_poly.type
_entity_poly.pdbx_seq_one_letter_code
_entity_poly.pdbx_strand_id
1 'polypeptide(L)'
;MKTRHHIFSPLHPGKSILCSCCMVLIVCLFTACDSKQSTSTKPTLTVTLEPLRYFTETIAGDKFKIVSMVPKGSSPETYDPTPQQLVNLDKSTAYLRIGYIGFEQAWMDKLTTNAPHLKVFDTSKGIDVIHETGHNHGDHHHEGGIEPHIWNSAR
;
A
#
# COMPACT_ATOMS: atom_id res chain seq x y z
N MET A 1 26.78 17.64 -86.00
CA MET A 1 25.73 16.70 -85.58
C MET A 1 26.32 15.73 -84.59
N LYS A 2 26.03 15.87 -83.30
CA LYS A 2 26.66 15.07 -82.25
C LYS A 2 25.54 14.37 -81.48
N THR A 3 25.33 13.12 -81.77
CA THR A 3 24.32 12.26 -81.11
C THR A 3 24.77 11.85 -79.77
N ARG A 4 23.98 12.22 -78.75
CA ARG A 4 24.16 11.79 -77.36
C ARG A 4 23.44 10.45 -77.17
N HIS A 5 24.21 9.42 -76.87
CA HIS A 5 23.68 8.15 -76.42
C HIS A 5 23.32 8.24 -74.94
N HIS A 6 22.03 8.06 -74.55
CA HIS A 6 21.56 7.85 -73.20
C HIS A 6 21.79 6.37 -72.85
N ILE A 7 22.67 6.15 -71.92
CA ILE A 7 22.87 4.81 -71.32
C ILE A 7 21.80 4.61 -70.24
N PHE A 8 20.83 3.78 -70.57
CA PHE A 8 19.81 3.34 -69.61
C PHE A 8 20.40 2.16 -68.82
N SER A 9 20.70 2.34 -67.54
CA SER A 9 21.11 1.26 -66.63
C SER A 9 19.90 0.49 -66.17
N PRO A 10 19.85 -0.85 -66.27
CA PRO A 10 18.73 -1.65 -65.87
C PRO A 10 18.71 -1.68 -64.31
N LEU A 11 17.60 -1.23 -63.73
CA LEU A 11 17.31 -1.33 -62.30
C LEU A 11 17.17 -2.81 -61.91
N HIS A 12 18.07 -3.34 -61.08
CA HIS A 12 18.01 -4.71 -60.58
C HIS A 12 16.82 -4.87 -59.63
N PRO A 13 15.77 -5.65 -59.94
CA PRO A 13 14.55 -5.76 -59.11
C PRO A 13 14.80 -6.41 -57.74
N GLY A 14 15.87 -7.19 -57.59
CA GLY A 14 16.16 -7.92 -56.37
C GLY A 14 16.53 -7.06 -55.15
N LYS A 15 17.17 -5.88 -55.37
CA LYS A 15 17.58 -4.99 -54.27
C LYS A 15 16.42 -4.20 -53.65
N SER A 16 15.39 -3.88 -54.43
CA SER A 16 14.21 -3.16 -53.96
C SER A 16 13.31 -4.03 -53.08
N ILE A 17 13.19 -5.33 -53.39
CA ILE A 17 12.38 -6.27 -52.63
C ILE A 17 13.02 -6.55 -51.28
N LEU A 18 14.36 -6.70 -51.22
CA LEU A 18 15.08 -6.93 -49.96
C LEU A 18 14.98 -5.73 -49.02
N CYS A 19 15.06 -4.51 -49.54
CA CYS A 19 14.95 -3.28 -48.76
C CYS A 19 13.52 -3.09 -48.20
N SER A 20 12.48 -3.45 -48.99
CA SER A 20 11.09 -3.39 -48.59
C SER A 20 10.78 -4.37 -47.46
N CYS A 21 11.29 -5.62 -47.54
CA CYS A 21 11.13 -6.61 -46.45
C CYS A 21 11.82 -6.19 -45.15
N CYS A 22 13.02 -5.58 -45.20
CA CYS A 22 13.71 -5.06 -44.02
C CYS A 22 12.94 -3.94 -43.36
N MET A 23 12.32 -3.02 -44.13
CA MET A 23 11.51 -1.93 -43.56
C MET A 23 10.24 -2.46 -42.85
N VAL A 24 9.58 -3.47 -43.39
CA VAL A 24 8.40 -4.09 -42.78
C VAL A 24 8.78 -4.83 -41.50
N LEU A 25 9.92 -5.53 -41.46
CA LEU A 25 10.43 -6.19 -40.26
C LEU A 25 10.79 -5.21 -39.15
N ILE A 26 11.38 -4.06 -39.46
CA ILE A 26 11.71 -3.03 -38.49
C ILE A 26 10.43 -2.41 -37.87
N VAL A 27 9.39 -2.16 -38.68
CA VAL A 27 8.11 -1.63 -38.21
C VAL A 27 7.42 -2.61 -37.29
N CYS A 28 7.47 -3.92 -37.54
CA CYS A 28 6.90 -4.95 -36.67
C CYS A 28 7.60 -5.03 -35.29
N LEU A 29 8.89 -4.69 -35.21
CA LEU A 29 9.63 -4.71 -33.95
C LEU A 29 9.23 -3.55 -32.99
N PHE A 30 8.70 -2.44 -33.54
CA PHE A 30 8.27 -1.30 -32.75
C PHE A 30 6.84 -1.43 -32.21
N THR A 31 6.02 -2.36 -32.69
CA THR A 31 4.64 -2.56 -32.22
C THR A 31 4.53 -3.58 -31.07
N ALA A 32 5.61 -4.24 -30.67
CA ALA A 32 5.60 -5.29 -29.65
C ALA A 32 5.79 -4.81 -28.20
N CYS A 33 5.82 -3.51 -27.94
CA CYS A 33 5.99 -2.95 -26.59
C CYS A 33 4.83 -2.04 -26.17
N ASP A 34 3.60 -2.53 -26.26
CA ASP A 34 2.51 -1.98 -25.46
C ASP A 34 1.96 -3.06 -24.52
N SER A 35 2.85 -3.60 -23.69
CA SER A 35 2.41 -4.24 -22.47
C SER A 35 1.91 -3.12 -21.55
N LYS A 36 0.63 -2.77 -21.64
CA LYS A 36 -0.09 -2.14 -20.54
C LYS A 36 0.11 -3.04 -19.32
N GLN A 37 1.20 -2.79 -18.62
CA GLN A 37 1.38 -3.24 -17.26
C GLN A 37 0.29 -2.54 -16.46
N SER A 38 -0.88 -3.16 -16.39
CA SER A 38 -1.93 -2.83 -15.46
C SER A 38 -1.26 -2.94 -14.08
N THR A 39 -0.71 -1.83 -13.62
CA THR A 39 -0.34 -1.68 -12.21
C THR A 39 -1.67 -1.63 -11.45
N SER A 40 -2.29 -2.78 -11.27
CA SER A 40 -3.33 -2.98 -10.30
C SER A 40 -2.67 -2.69 -8.94
N THR A 41 -2.73 -1.42 -8.53
CA THR A 41 -2.26 -1.04 -7.19
C THR A 41 -3.20 -1.73 -6.22
N LYS A 42 -2.67 -2.70 -5.47
CA LYS A 42 -3.42 -3.41 -4.43
C LYS A 42 -4.07 -2.39 -3.50
N PRO A 43 -5.34 -2.57 -3.13
CA PRO A 43 -5.97 -1.70 -2.14
C PRO A 43 -5.18 -1.73 -0.83
N THR A 44 -5.12 -0.61 -0.14
CA THR A 44 -4.35 -0.48 1.09
C THR A 44 -5.25 -0.68 2.30
N LEU A 45 -4.80 -1.50 3.25
CA LEU A 45 -5.32 -1.53 4.61
C LEU A 45 -4.29 -0.88 5.54
N THR A 46 -4.74 0.03 6.39
CA THR A 46 -3.91 0.59 7.44
C THR A 46 -4.24 -0.08 8.77
N VAL A 47 -3.22 -0.40 9.53
CA VAL A 47 -3.33 -1.00 10.86
C VAL A 47 -2.62 -0.11 11.87
N THR A 48 -2.94 -0.23 13.15
CA THR A 48 -2.30 0.61 14.18
C THR A 48 -0.84 0.22 14.38
N LEU A 49 -0.55 -1.05 14.63
CA LEU A 49 0.77 -1.55 15.05
C LEU A 49 1.28 -2.71 14.20
N GLU A 50 2.59 -2.95 14.27
CA GLU A 50 3.27 -4.06 13.58
C GLU A 50 2.74 -5.46 13.94
N PRO A 51 2.39 -5.82 15.19
CA PRO A 51 1.75 -7.10 15.46
C PRO A 51 0.46 -7.30 14.67
N LEU A 52 -0.39 -6.28 14.59
CA LEU A 52 -1.64 -6.34 13.81
C LEU A 52 -1.36 -6.42 12.31
N ARG A 53 -0.30 -5.77 11.85
CA ARG A 53 0.18 -5.89 10.47
C ARG A 53 0.52 -7.34 10.13
N TYR A 54 1.31 -8.00 10.97
CA TYR A 54 1.70 -9.39 10.76
C TYR A 54 0.49 -10.31 10.62
N PHE A 55 -0.50 -10.22 11.51
CA PHE A 55 -1.72 -11.01 11.42
C PHE A 55 -2.54 -10.67 10.19
N THR A 56 -2.67 -9.38 9.87
CA THR A 56 -3.42 -8.94 8.69
C THR A 56 -2.76 -9.44 7.40
N GLU A 57 -1.44 -9.37 7.28
CA GLU A 57 -0.70 -9.91 6.13
C GLU A 57 -0.89 -11.43 6.00
N THR A 58 -0.84 -12.16 7.13
CA THR A 58 -1.03 -13.61 7.15
C THR A 58 -2.43 -14.01 6.67
N ILE A 59 -3.47 -13.27 7.06
CA ILE A 59 -4.86 -13.57 6.70
C ILE A 59 -5.19 -13.08 5.28
N ALA A 60 -4.78 -11.86 4.94
CA ALA A 60 -5.12 -11.23 3.66
C ALA A 60 -4.28 -11.75 2.50
N GLY A 61 -3.13 -12.33 2.78
CA GLY A 61 -2.15 -12.75 1.78
C GLY A 61 -1.71 -11.59 0.91
N ASP A 62 -1.69 -11.78 -0.39
CA ASP A 62 -1.22 -10.80 -1.36
C ASP A 62 -2.34 -9.87 -1.92
N LYS A 63 -3.57 -9.93 -1.38
CA LYS A 63 -4.73 -9.18 -1.87
C LYS A 63 -4.67 -7.69 -1.54
N PHE A 64 -3.97 -7.32 -0.46
CA PHE A 64 -3.86 -5.96 0.04
C PHE A 64 -2.42 -5.55 0.27
N LYS A 65 -2.18 -4.24 0.22
CA LYS A 65 -0.98 -3.62 0.78
C LYS A 65 -1.28 -3.26 2.23
N ILE A 66 -0.51 -3.77 3.18
CA ILE A 66 -0.71 -3.47 4.60
C ILE A 66 0.32 -2.42 5.07
N VAL A 67 -0.14 -1.42 5.79
CA VAL A 67 0.69 -0.31 6.28
C VAL A 67 0.40 -0.08 7.76
N SER A 68 1.45 -0.01 8.59
CA SER A 68 1.31 0.37 10.00
C SER A 68 1.28 1.89 10.17
N MET A 69 0.38 2.38 11.01
CA MET A 69 0.32 3.79 11.37
C MET A 69 1.46 4.16 12.31
N VAL A 70 1.68 3.39 13.36
CA VAL A 70 2.81 3.56 14.28
C VAL A 70 3.99 2.75 13.75
N PRO A 71 5.11 3.41 13.37
CA PRO A 71 6.28 2.72 12.85
C PRO A 71 6.96 1.86 13.90
N LYS A 72 7.65 0.81 13.43
CA LYS A 72 8.48 -0.03 14.30
C LYS A 72 9.48 0.81 15.08
N GLY A 73 9.54 0.60 16.39
CA GLY A 73 10.43 1.31 17.31
C GLY A 73 9.89 2.62 17.87
N SER A 74 8.70 3.05 17.44
CA SER A 74 8.00 4.18 18.05
C SER A 74 7.13 3.73 19.23
N SER A 75 6.94 4.62 20.22
CA SER A 75 6.03 4.37 21.34
C SER A 75 4.57 4.48 20.88
N PRO A 76 3.76 3.45 20.99
CA PRO A 76 2.35 3.51 20.61
C PRO A 76 1.50 4.39 21.53
N GLU A 77 2.00 4.71 22.71
CA GLU A 77 1.27 5.54 23.66
C GLU A 77 1.37 7.04 23.36
N THR A 78 2.49 7.47 22.76
CA THR A 78 2.81 8.89 22.57
C THR A 78 3.12 9.26 21.13
N TYR A 79 2.77 8.40 20.19
CA TYR A 79 3.07 8.63 18.77
C TYR A 79 2.15 9.69 18.16
N ASP A 80 2.75 10.63 17.43
CA ASP A 80 2.04 11.59 16.61
C ASP A 80 2.27 11.29 15.11
N PRO A 81 1.20 11.12 14.31
CA PRO A 81 1.34 10.81 12.91
C PRO A 81 1.82 12.00 12.11
N THR A 82 2.67 11.76 11.14
CA THR A 82 3.12 12.78 10.20
C THR A 82 1.99 13.17 9.23
N PRO A 83 2.02 14.40 8.66
CA PRO A 83 1.05 14.81 7.64
C PRO A 83 0.96 13.84 6.46
N GLN A 84 2.08 13.26 6.06
CA GLN A 84 2.10 12.28 4.96
C GLN A 84 1.37 10.99 5.32
N GLN A 85 1.44 10.56 6.58
CA GLN A 85 0.70 9.38 7.04
C GLN A 85 -0.81 9.63 7.04
N LEU A 86 -1.24 10.84 7.40
CA LEU A 86 -2.66 11.23 7.33
C LEU A 86 -3.17 11.21 5.88
N VAL A 87 -2.39 11.74 4.94
CA VAL A 87 -2.71 11.67 3.50
C VAL A 87 -2.76 10.23 2.99
N ASN A 88 -1.87 9.38 3.47
CA ASN A 88 -1.85 7.96 3.09
C ASN A 88 -3.03 7.19 3.69
N LEU A 89 -3.43 7.54 4.92
CA LEU A 89 -4.61 6.96 5.57
C LEU A 89 -5.89 7.29 4.80
N ASP A 90 -6.04 8.52 4.33
CA ASP A 90 -7.18 8.95 3.53
C ASP A 90 -7.36 8.11 2.23
N LYS A 91 -6.26 7.55 1.70
CA LYS A 91 -6.28 6.66 0.53
C LYS A 91 -6.50 5.19 0.88
N SER A 92 -6.61 4.85 2.17
CA SER A 92 -6.78 3.47 2.61
C SER A 92 -8.23 3.02 2.46
N THR A 93 -8.41 1.74 2.16
CA THR A 93 -9.74 1.11 2.06
C THR A 93 -10.36 0.94 3.44
N ALA A 94 -9.53 0.62 4.44
CA ALA A 94 -9.97 0.44 5.80
C ALA A 94 -8.81 0.64 6.80
N TYR A 95 -9.20 0.88 8.05
CA TYR A 95 -8.32 0.95 9.20
C TYR A 95 -8.68 -0.10 10.24
N LEU A 96 -7.71 -0.90 10.65
CA LEU A 96 -7.88 -1.92 11.69
C LEU A 96 -7.21 -1.38 12.97
N ARG A 97 -8.02 -1.14 13.99
CA ARG A 97 -7.56 -0.64 15.30
C ARG A 97 -7.48 -1.75 16.33
N ILE A 98 -6.65 -1.55 17.35
CA ILE A 98 -6.52 -2.45 18.50
C ILE A 98 -7.58 -2.15 19.58
N GLY A 99 -7.88 -0.86 19.80
CA GLY A 99 -8.94 -0.42 20.71
C GLY A 99 -8.48 0.31 21.96
N TYR A 100 -7.32 -0.04 22.52
CA TYR A 100 -6.94 0.39 23.87
C TYR A 100 -5.57 1.08 23.95
N ILE A 101 -5.00 1.51 22.83
CA ILE A 101 -3.68 2.14 22.76
C ILE A 101 -3.80 3.66 22.82
N GLY A 102 -2.88 4.33 23.53
CA GLY A 102 -2.89 5.77 23.72
C GLY A 102 -2.92 6.56 22.42
N PHE A 103 -2.21 6.12 21.37
CA PHE A 103 -2.31 6.70 20.03
C PHE A 103 -3.75 6.72 19.52
N GLU A 104 -4.47 5.60 19.64
CA GLU A 104 -5.85 5.52 19.15
C GLU A 104 -6.79 6.41 19.95
N GLN A 105 -6.61 6.46 21.28
CA GLN A 105 -7.40 7.34 22.14
C GLN A 105 -7.21 8.82 21.79
N ALA A 106 -6.00 9.22 21.45
CA ALA A 106 -5.66 10.61 21.12
C ALA A 106 -6.07 11.01 19.70
N TRP A 107 -6.06 10.07 18.75
CA TRP A 107 -6.11 10.39 17.33
C TRP A 107 -7.33 9.89 16.59
N MET A 108 -8.07 8.85 17.04
CA MET A 108 -9.15 8.23 16.27
C MET A 108 -10.22 9.23 15.81
N ASP A 109 -10.66 10.14 16.66
CA ASP A 109 -11.67 11.14 16.30
C ASP A 109 -11.17 12.05 15.18
N LYS A 110 -9.91 12.48 15.24
CA LYS A 110 -9.28 13.31 14.20
C LYS A 110 -9.12 12.54 12.89
N LEU A 111 -8.70 11.27 12.98
CA LEU A 111 -8.49 10.41 11.81
C LEU A 111 -9.80 10.15 11.07
N THR A 112 -10.87 9.82 11.78
CA THR A 112 -12.19 9.56 11.20
C THR A 112 -12.87 10.82 10.68
N THR A 113 -12.66 11.96 11.34
CA THR A 113 -13.17 13.25 10.86
C THR A 113 -12.50 13.68 9.54
N ASN A 114 -11.19 13.46 9.43
CA ASN A 114 -10.43 13.82 8.22
C ASN A 114 -10.61 12.82 7.06
N ALA A 115 -10.99 11.58 7.36
CA ALA A 115 -11.24 10.53 6.37
C ALA A 115 -12.60 9.86 6.60
N PRO A 116 -13.72 10.55 6.34
CA PRO A 116 -15.08 10.07 6.69
C PRO A 116 -15.52 8.84 5.89
N HIS A 117 -14.88 8.54 4.78
CA HIS A 117 -15.13 7.34 3.97
C HIS A 117 -14.39 6.10 4.50
N LEU A 118 -13.43 6.29 5.42
CA LEU A 118 -12.58 5.23 5.94
C LEU A 118 -13.39 4.27 6.82
N LYS A 119 -13.40 3.01 6.46
CA LYS A 119 -14.03 1.96 7.28
C LYS A 119 -13.10 1.60 8.43
N VAL A 120 -13.54 1.79 9.67
CA VAL A 120 -12.78 1.44 10.86
C VAL A 120 -13.29 0.13 11.46
N PHE A 121 -12.40 -0.82 11.66
CA PHE A 121 -12.67 -2.10 12.29
C PHE A 121 -11.90 -2.20 13.60
N ASP A 122 -12.62 -2.44 14.67
CA ASP A 122 -12.06 -2.66 16.01
C ASP A 122 -11.80 -4.16 16.18
N THR A 123 -10.52 -4.54 16.26
CA THR A 123 -10.08 -5.93 16.35
C THR A 123 -10.14 -6.48 17.79
N SER A 124 -10.46 -5.64 18.77
CA SER A 124 -10.69 -6.08 20.17
C SER A 124 -12.07 -6.65 20.40
N LYS A 125 -13.00 -6.43 19.47
CA LYS A 125 -14.39 -6.87 19.63
C LYS A 125 -14.48 -8.39 19.73
N GLY A 126 -15.07 -8.86 20.84
CA GLY A 126 -15.24 -10.29 21.11
C GLY A 126 -14.04 -10.94 21.79
N ILE A 127 -13.03 -10.16 22.18
CA ILE A 127 -11.91 -10.62 22.99
C ILE A 127 -12.20 -10.29 24.45
N ASP A 128 -12.01 -11.27 25.34
CA ASP A 128 -12.01 -11.03 26.78
C ASP A 128 -10.73 -10.30 27.16
N VAL A 129 -10.86 -9.01 27.45
CA VAL A 129 -9.71 -8.16 27.81
C VAL A 129 -9.30 -8.37 29.26
N ILE A 130 -8.00 -8.26 29.50
CA ILE A 130 -7.44 -8.32 30.85
C ILE A 130 -7.57 -6.93 31.46
N HIS A 131 -8.23 -6.86 32.62
CA HIS A 131 -8.30 -5.64 33.40
C HIS A 131 -7.17 -5.63 34.42
N GLU A 132 -6.34 -4.60 34.38
CA GLU A 132 -5.34 -4.38 35.42
C GLU A 132 -6.05 -4.02 36.72
N THR A 133 -5.75 -4.76 37.78
CA THR A 133 -6.20 -4.39 39.14
C THR A 133 -5.38 -3.18 39.59
N GLY A 134 -6.05 -2.07 39.81
CA GLY A 134 -5.40 -0.87 40.38
C GLY A 134 -4.68 -1.21 41.67
N HIS A 135 -3.39 -0.90 41.75
CA HIS A 135 -2.60 -1.06 42.95
C HIS A 135 -2.51 0.27 43.71
N ASN A 136 -2.94 0.29 44.97
CA ASN A 136 -2.73 1.41 45.87
C ASN A 136 -1.31 1.35 46.43
N HIS A 137 -0.41 2.16 45.93
CA HIS A 137 0.88 2.43 46.54
C HIS A 137 0.91 3.88 47.04
N GLY A 138 0.51 4.09 48.30
CA GLY A 138 0.51 5.42 48.90
C GLY A 138 -0.52 6.37 48.30
N ASP A 139 -0.25 7.67 48.28
CA ASP A 139 -1.19 8.74 47.88
C ASP A 139 -1.54 8.84 46.39
N HIS A 140 -1.17 7.86 45.55
CA HIS A 140 -1.49 7.85 44.13
C HIS A 140 -2.41 6.68 43.80
N HIS A 141 -3.68 7.00 43.48
CA HIS A 141 -4.64 6.08 42.87
C HIS A 141 -4.32 5.95 41.39
N HIS A 142 -3.87 4.78 40.96
CA HIS A 142 -3.91 4.39 39.55
C HIS A 142 -5.23 3.63 39.32
N GLU A 143 -6.13 4.23 38.55
CA GLU A 143 -7.30 3.51 38.04
C GLU A 143 -6.80 2.34 37.18
N GLY A 144 -7.31 1.13 37.44
CA GLY A 144 -6.96 -0.05 36.70
C GLY A 144 -7.32 0.14 35.23
N GLY A 145 -6.36 -0.02 34.31
CA GLY A 145 -6.53 0.07 32.90
C GLY A 145 -6.88 -1.26 32.25
N ILE A 146 -7.13 -1.24 30.96
CA ILE A 146 -7.21 -2.45 30.13
C ILE A 146 -5.81 -2.73 29.61
N GLU A 147 -5.33 -3.98 29.74
CA GLU A 147 -4.10 -4.43 29.14
C GLU A 147 -4.21 -4.36 27.60
N PRO A 148 -3.47 -3.46 26.92
CA PRO A 148 -3.67 -3.19 25.51
C PRO A 148 -3.09 -4.27 24.59
N HIS A 149 -2.26 -5.20 25.11
CA HIS A 149 -1.59 -6.23 24.30
C HIS A 149 -2.51 -7.40 23.96
N ILE A 150 -3.70 -7.10 23.45
CA ILE A 150 -4.76 -8.07 23.14
C ILE A 150 -4.30 -9.16 22.14
N TRP A 151 -3.31 -8.87 21.31
CA TRP A 151 -2.76 -9.83 20.33
C TRP A 151 -1.93 -10.96 20.99
N ASN A 152 -1.61 -10.85 22.27
CA ASN A 152 -0.95 -11.89 23.03
C ASN A 152 -1.94 -12.90 23.63
N SER A 153 -3.22 -12.59 23.61
CA SER A 153 -4.29 -13.46 24.12
C SER A 153 -4.72 -14.46 23.05
N ALA A 154 -3.91 -15.49 22.83
CA ALA A 154 -4.32 -16.65 22.04
C ALA A 154 -5.15 -17.58 22.92
N ARG A 155 -6.47 -17.62 22.69
CA ARG A 155 -7.39 -18.63 23.24
C ARG A 155 -8.08 -19.36 22.10
#